data_bb666676c3dcaaccaedfb90c7f7254ec
#
_entry.id   bb666676c3dcaaccaedfb90c7f7254ec
#
_cell.length_a   1.000
_cell.length_b   1.000
_cell.length_c   1.000
_cell.angle_alpha   90.00
_cell.angle_beta   90.00
_cell.angle_gamma   90.00
#
_symmetry.space_group_name_H-M   'P 1'
#
loop_
_entity.id
_entity.type
_entity.pdbx_description
1 polymer ?
#
loop_
_entity_poly.entity_id
_entity_poly.type
_entity_poly.pdbx_seq_one_letter_code
_entity_poly.pdbx_strand_id
1 'polypeptide(L)'
;MLASLFLIGALVTTPQMSVQAASQSAVEESAGGMTRAVNRMIGGIASYARWPEGSPAANRQMCVVGTPRLAPRMAPDTPGRGSISVRPTTAAGVTPDCDILFLGRMPVADRRQLIAWVRGRAVLTITDDDAACIYGAMFCLNSRAASLSFSVNLDAIGRGPLRVDPRVLRIGSGQGGT
;
A
#
# COMPACT_ATOMS: atom_id res chain seq x y z
N MET A 1 39.21 9.17 47.95
CA MET A 1 39.25 9.44 46.53
C MET A 1 38.42 8.39 45.81
N LEU A 2 37.16 8.74 45.52
CA LEU A 2 36.20 7.84 44.88
C LEU A 2 36.02 8.33 43.43
N ALA A 3 36.47 7.53 42.46
CA ALA A 3 36.31 7.80 41.02
C ALA A 3 35.02 7.18 40.54
N SER A 4 34.02 8.04 40.21
CA SER A 4 32.77 7.63 39.55
C SER A 4 33.00 7.48 38.06
N LEU A 5 32.90 6.24 37.54
CA LEU A 5 32.83 5.96 36.09
C LEU A 5 31.38 6.20 35.65
N PHE A 6 31.16 7.21 34.80
CA PHE A 6 29.92 7.39 34.02
C PHE A 6 30.01 6.55 32.77
N LEU A 7 29.20 5.49 32.67
CA LEU A 7 28.95 4.75 31.43
C LEU A 7 27.93 5.54 30.59
N ILE A 8 28.41 6.14 29.51
CA ILE A 8 27.55 6.76 28.49
C ILE A 8 27.10 5.65 27.54
N GLY A 9 25.84 5.21 27.72
CA GLY A 9 25.19 4.29 26.79
C GLY A 9 24.84 5.00 25.47
N ALA A 10 25.52 4.69 24.39
CA ALA A 10 25.18 5.17 23.06
C ALA A 10 23.90 4.46 22.58
N LEU A 11 22.81 5.21 22.47
CA LEU A 11 21.60 4.79 21.78
C LEU A 11 21.87 4.69 20.28
N VAL A 12 22.03 3.47 19.78
CA VAL A 12 22.12 3.21 18.34
C VAL A 12 20.70 3.30 17.77
N THR A 13 20.36 4.44 17.19
CA THR A 13 19.18 4.60 16.37
C THR A 13 19.45 3.98 15.00
N THR A 14 18.85 2.82 14.73
CA THR A 14 18.86 2.23 13.39
C THR A 14 18.00 3.06 12.45
N PRO A 15 18.53 3.56 11.31
CA PRO A 15 17.72 4.28 10.35
C PRO A 15 16.75 3.31 9.68
N GLN A 16 15.45 3.61 9.75
CA GLN A 16 14.44 2.94 8.95
C GLN A 16 14.61 3.39 7.50
N MET A 17 15.06 2.48 6.64
CA MET A 17 15.14 2.75 5.20
C MET A 17 13.74 2.71 4.59
N SER A 18 13.10 3.87 4.46
CA SER A 18 11.96 4.07 3.57
C SER A 18 12.50 4.52 2.21
N VAL A 19 12.39 3.67 1.19
CA VAL A 19 12.71 4.05 -0.18
C VAL A 19 11.50 4.77 -0.77
N GLN A 20 11.62 6.07 -0.97
CA GLN A 20 10.64 6.85 -1.72
C GLN A 20 10.86 6.61 -3.22
N ALA A 21 10.03 5.77 -3.81
CA ALA A 21 9.93 5.70 -5.26
C ALA A 21 8.97 6.80 -5.74
N ALA A 22 9.52 7.86 -6.30
CA ALA A 22 8.73 8.95 -6.88
C ALA A 22 8.25 8.56 -8.28
N SER A 23 7.25 7.70 -8.36
CA SER A 23 6.50 7.50 -9.60
C SER A 23 5.32 8.47 -9.60
N GLN A 24 5.42 9.55 -10.35
CA GLN A 24 4.34 10.55 -10.46
C GLN A 24 3.54 10.29 -11.74
N SER A 25 2.26 10.01 -11.59
CA SER A 25 1.30 10.00 -12.70
C SER A 25 0.55 11.32 -12.70
N ALA A 26 0.51 11.99 -13.86
CA ALA A 26 -0.37 13.15 -14.05
C ALA A 26 -1.83 12.71 -13.89
N VAL A 27 -2.59 13.47 -13.13
CA VAL A 27 -4.03 13.24 -12.93
C VAL A 27 -4.79 14.16 -13.85
N GLU A 28 -5.74 13.61 -14.60
CA GLU A 28 -6.65 14.42 -15.42
C GLU A 28 -7.44 15.38 -14.53
N GLU A 29 -7.52 16.66 -14.90
CA GLU A 29 -8.29 17.68 -14.18
C GLU A 29 -9.82 17.48 -14.26
N SER A 30 -10.28 16.45 -14.95
CA SER A 30 -11.70 16.14 -15.10
C SER A 30 -12.31 15.62 -13.79
N ALA A 31 -13.62 15.81 -13.62
CA ALA A 31 -14.37 15.21 -12.52
C ALA A 31 -14.15 13.70 -12.47
N GLY A 32 -13.62 13.20 -11.33
CA GLY A 32 -13.26 11.79 -11.15
C GLY A 32 -11.87 11.38 -11.68
N GLY A 33 -11.06 12.29 -12.20
CA GLY A 33 -9.71 11.99 -12.67
C GLY A 33 -8.85 11.33 -11.59
N MET A 34 -8.87 11.84 -10.36
CA MET A 34 -8.17 11.25 -9.22
C MET A 34 -8.68 9.83 -8.93
N THR A 35 -9.99 9.61 -8.92
CA THR A 35 -10.57 8.28 -8.72
C THR A 35 -10.08 7.28 -9.78
N ARG A 36 -10.08 7.68 -11.06
CA ARG A 36 -9.55 6.82 -12.14
C ARG A 36 -8.05 6.56 -11.97
N ALA A 37 -7.26 7.58 -11.62
CA ALA A 37 -5.83 7.44 -11.40
C ALA A 37 -5.52 6.49 -10.24
N VAL A 38 -6.23 6.60 -9.11
CA VAL A 38 -6.08 5.69 -7.97
C VAL A 38 -6.43 4.26 -8.35
N ASN A 39 -7.54 4.04 -9.05
CA ASN A 39 -7.96 2.70 -9.46
C ASN A 39 -6.95 2.06 -10.43
N ARG A 40 -6.43 2.81 -11.42
CA ARG A 40 -5.34 2.34 -12.28
C ARG A 40 -4.07 2.01 -11.49
N MET A 41 -3.70 2.85 -10.54
CA MET A 41 -2.51 2.64 -9.70
C MET A 41 -2.65 1.38 -8.84
N ILE A 42 -3.78 1.16 -8.19
CA ILE A 42 -4.06 -0.04 -7.40
C ILE A 42 -3.97 -1.29 -8.30
N GLY A 43 -4.62 -1.28 -9.46
CA GLY A 43 -4.55 -2.38 -10.43
C GLY A 43 -3.12 -2.62 -10.92
N GLY A 44 -2.37 -1.55 -11.19
CA GLY A 44 -0.96 -1.62 -11.53
C GLY A 44 -0.14 -2.28 -10.42
N ILE A 45 -0.25 -1.83 -9.17
CA ILE A 45 0.45 -2.42 -8.01
C ILE A 45 0.09 -3.91 -7.88
N ALA A 46 -1.19 -4.25 -7.91
CA ALA A 46 -1.66 -5.63 -7.81
C ALA A 46 -1.09 -6.53 -8.92
N SER A 47 -0.89 -6.00 -10.13
CA SER A 47 -0.34 -6.76 -11.25
C SER A 47 1.12 -7.20 -11.04
N TYR A 48 1.86 -6.55 -10.17
CA TYR A 48 3.21 -6.90 -9.76
C TYR A 48 3.30 -7.73 -8.48
N ALA A 49 2.18 -7.91 -7.78
CA ALA A 49 2.13 -8.80 -6.63
C ALA A 49 2.10 -10.27 -7.06
N ARG A 50 2.74 -11.14 -6.28
CA ARG A 50 2.81 -12.58 -6.49
C ARG A 50 2.40 -13.27 -5.20
N TRP A 51 1.26 -13.94 -5.25
CA TRP A 51 0.74 -14.77 -4.17
C TRP A 51 1.43 -16.15 -4.18
N PRO A 52 1.58 -16.80 -3.00
CA PRO A 52 2.30 -18.08 -2.88
C PRO A 52 1.76 -19.21 -3.76
N GLU A 53 0.46 -19.23 -4.01
CA GLU A 53 -0.22 -20.20 -4.86
C GLU A 53 0.14 -20.09 -6.36
N GLY A 54 1.02 -19.15 -6.71
CA GLY A 54 1.52 -18.98 -8.08
C GLY A 54 0.51 -18.46 -9.08
N SER A 55 -0.71 -18.20 -8.65
CA SER A 55 -1.75 -17.63 -9.50
C SER A 55 -1.42 -16.16 -9.79
N PRO A 56 -1.20 -15.74 -11.04
CA PRO A 56 -1.25 -14.34 -11.38
C PRO A 56 -2.64 -13.82 -11.00
N ALA A 57 -2.80 -12.54 -10.81
CA ALA A 57 -3.98 -11.83 -10.27
C ALA A 57 -5.35 -12.24 -10.88
N ALA A 58 -5.61 -13.55 -10.96
CA ALA A 58 -6.90 -14.09 -11.35
C ALA A 58 -7.87 -13.86 -10.19
N ASN A 59 -8.87 -13.01 -10.39
CA ASN A 59 -10.02 -12.81 -9.50
C ASN A 59 -9.62 -12.63 -8.02
N ARG A 60 -9.07 -11.46 -7.68
CA ARG A 60 -8.72 -11.12 -6.30
C ARG A 60 -9.83 -10.35 -5.60
N GLN A 61 -10.00 -10.62 -4.32
CA GLN A 61 -10.92 -9.86 -3.47
C GLN A 61 -10.19 -8.71 -2.78
N MET A 62 -10.60 -7.47 -3.05
CA MET A 62 -10.15 -6.30 -2.32
C MET A 62 -11.17 -5.91 -1.26
N CYS A 63 -10.75 -5.94 0.01
CA CYS A 63 -11.53 -5.44 1.13
C CYS A 63 -11.14 -3.99 1.42
N VAL A 64 -12.12 -3.09 1.48
CA VAL A 64 -11.92 -1.68 1.78
C VAL A 64 -12.38 -1.40 3.19
N VAL A 65 -11.47 -1.00 4.06
CA VAL A 65 -11.77 -0.66 5.46
C VAL A 65 -11.53 0.83 5.69
N GLY A 66 -12.46 1.45 6.39
CA GLY A 66 -12.43 2.89 6.63
C GLY A 66 -12.87 3.71 5.42
N THR A 67 -12.59 5.01 5.44
CA THR A 67 -13.01 5.95 4.40
C THR A 67 -11.82 6.29 3.49
N PRO A 68 -11.84 5.86 2.21
CA PRO A 68 -10.83 6.27 1.24
C PRO A 68 -10.81 7.80 1.07
N ARG A 69 -9.63 8.39 1.02
CA ARG A 69 -9.46 9.85 0.89
C ARG A 69 -9.36 10.30 -0.56
N LEU A 70 -8.70 9.51 -1.41
CA LEU A 70 -8.37 9.90 -2.78
C LEU A 70 -9.39 9.39 -3.80
N ALA A 71 -10.08 8.29 -3.51
CA ALA A 71 -11.03 7.69 -4.43
C ALA A 71 -12.27 7.17 -3.68
N PRO A 72 -13.38 7.90 -3.66
CA PRO A 72 -14.62 7.46 -2.99
C PRO A 72 -15.25 6.22 -3.64
N ARG A 73 -14.87 5.91 -4.88
CA ARG A 73 -15.32 4.71 -5.60
C ARG A 73 -14.12 3.89 -6.02
N MET A 74 -14.01 2.70 -5.43
CA MET A 74 -12.97 1.74 -5.73
C MET A 74 -13.46 0.74 -6.78
N ALA A 75 -12.79 0.69 -7.92
CA ALA A 75 -13.00 -0.27 -9.00
C ALA A 75 -11.67 -0.46 -9.75
N PRO A 76 -10.65 -1.06 -9.12
CA PRO A 76 -9.36 -1.27 -9.75
C PRO A 76 -9.49 -2.18 -10.96
N ASP A 77 -8.79 -1.82 -12.04
CA ASP A 77 -8.75 -2.60 -13.26
C ASP A 77 -7.35 -3.19 -13.45
N THR A 78 -7.29 -4.46 -13.85
CA THR A 78 -6.05 -5.19 -14.14
C THR A 78 -6.11 -5.76 -15.57
N PRO A 79 -5.97 -4.93 -16.61
CA PRO A 79 -6.13 -5.36 -18.00
C PRO A 79 -5.31 -6.61 -18.33
N GLY A 80 -5.99 -7.67 -18.81
CA GLY A 80 -5.36 -8.94 -19.20
C GLY A 80 -4.82 -9.80 -18.06
N ARG A 81 -5.14 -9.49 -16.77
CA ARG A 81 -4.61 -10.20 -15.59
C ARG A 81 -5.64 -10.62 -14.56
N GLY A 82 -6.88 -10.79 -14.95
CA GLY A 82 -7.99 -11.12 -14.04
C GLY A 82 -8.74 -9.88 -13.54
N SER A 83 -9.64 -10.06 -12.58
CA SER A 83 -10.46 -8.99 -12.01
C SER A 83 -10.19 -8.80 -10.52
N ILE A 84 -10.43 -7.58 -10.03
CA ILE A 84 -10.43 -7.27 -8.60
C ILE A 84 -11.85 -6.95 -8.20
N SER A 85 -12.49 -7.83 -7.42
CA SER A 85 -13.76 -7.56 -6.78
C SER A 85 -13.54 -6.67 -5.55
N VAL A 86 -14.43 -5.70 -5.34
CA VAL A 86 -14.30 -4.75 -4.22
C VAL A 86 -15.42 -4.94 -3.22
N ARG A 87 -15.08 -5.12 -1.95
CA ARG A 87 -16.02 -5.27 -0.85
C ARG A 87 -15.70 -4.29 0.27
N PRO A 88 -16.53 -3.25 0.50
CA PRO A 88 -16.44 -2.44 1.71
C PRO A 88 -16.72 -3.30 2.95
N THR A 89 -15.95 -3.11 4.01
CA THR A 89 -16.10 -3.85 5.27
C THR A 89 -15.60 -3.04 6.46
N THR A 90 -15.84 -3.54 7.67
CA THR A 90 -15.26 -2.99 8.90
C THR A 90 -13.96 -3.71 9.27
N ALA A 91 -13.20 -3.19 10.21
CA ALA A 91 -11.99 -3.87 10.70
C ALA A 91 -12.28 -5.27 11.25
N ALA A 92 -13.41 -5.45 11.95
CA ALA A 92 -13.86 -6.74 12.46
C ALA A 92 -14.41 -7.68 11.37
N GLY A 93 -14.81 -7.14 10.22
CA GLY A 93 -15.38 -7.91 9.10
C GLY A 93 -14.35 -8.36 8.06
N VAL A 94 -13.06 -8.14 8.30
CA VAL A 94 -11.99 -8.65 7.42
C VAL A 94 -11.84 -10.16 7.63
N THR A 95 -11.87 -10.89 6.54
CA THR A 95 -11.84 -12.36 6.49
C THR A 95 -10.69 -12.85 5.61
N PRO A 96 -10.27 -14.13 5.70
CA PRO A 96 -9.13 -14.66 4.95
C PRO A 96 -9.25 -14.64 3.42
N ASP A 97 -10.44 -14.42 2.90
CA ASP A 97 -10.70 -14.22 1.46
C ASP A 97 -10.28 -12.83 0.94
N CYS A 98 -9.88 -11.91 1.82
CA CYS A 98 -9.31 -10.63 1.41
C CYS A 98 -7.87 -10.80 0.93
N ASP A 99 -7.66 -10.81 -0.38
CA ASP A 99 -6.31 -10.84 -0.99
C ASP A 99 -5.62 -9.48 -0.95
N ILE A 100 -6.41 -8.43 -1.03
CA ILE A 100 -5.97 -7.03 -1.01
C ILE A 100 -6.74 -6.32 0.09
N LEU A 101 -6.04 -5.58 0.94
CA LEU A 101 -6.63 -4.77 1.99
C LEU A 101 -6.32 -3.30 1.74
N PHE A 102 -7.36 -2.53 1.40
CA PHE A 102 -7.25 -1.09 1.30
C PHE A 102 -7.63 -0.45 2.63
N LEU A 103 -6.72 0.35 3.18
CA LEU A 103 -6.83 1.00 4.48
C LEU A 103 -7.05 2.51 4.28
N GLY A 104 -8.31 2.94 4.29
CA GLY A 104 -8.68 4.33 4.29
C GLY A 104 -8.51 4.98 5.67
N ARG A 105 -9.11 6.14 5.88
CA ARG A 105 -9.13 6.80 7.19
C ARG A 105 -9.94 5.97 8.18
N MET A 106 -9.33 5.65 9.32
CA MET A 106 -9.91 4.85 10.37
C MET A 106 -9.26 5.14 11.74
N PRO A 107 -9.85 4.69 12.86
CA PRO A 107 -9.21 4.74 14.17
C PRO A 107 -7.85 4.03 14.18
N VAL A 108 -6.89 4.57 14.92
CA VAL A 108 -5.54 4.02 15.02
C VAL A 108 -5.54 2.59 15.56
N ALA A 109 -6.45 2.28 16.49
CA ALA A 109 -6.58 0.94 17.06
C ALA A 109 -6.95 -0.09 16.00
N ASP A 110 -7.94 0.23 15.14
CA ASP A 110 -8.37 -0.64 14.04
C ASP A 110 -7.25 -0.88 13.02
N ARG A 111 -6.52 0.20 12.68
CA ARG A 111 -5.36 0.11 11.78
C ARG A 111 -4.29 -0.82 12.35
N ARG A 112 -3.94 -0.66 13.63
CA ARG A 112 -2.96 -1.54 14.30
C ARG A 112 -3.41 -2.99 14.31
N GLN A 113 -4.68 -3.26 14.58
CA GLN A 113 -5.26 -4.60 14.55
C GLN A 113 -5.15 -5.21 13.15
N LEU A 114 -5.50 -4.48 12.10
CA LEU A 114 -5.42 -4.94 10.71
C LEU A 114 -3.97 -5.21 10.28
N ILE A 115 -3.03 -4.33 10.61
CA ILE A 115 -1.61 -4.54 10.32
C ILE A 115 -1.06 -5.76 11.08
N ALA A 116 -1.51 -6.00 12.30
CA ALA A 116 -1.16 -7.23 13.02
C ALA A 116 -1.78 -8.46 12.37
N TRP A 117 -3.02 -8.37 11.91
CA TRP A 117 -3.74 -9.45 11.24
C TRP A 117 -3.08 -9.87 9.92
N VAL A 118 -2.55 -8.93 9.11
CA VAL A 118 -1.90 -9.26 7.83
C VAL A 118 -0.53 -9.91 7.98
N ARG A 119 0.09 -9.86 9.15
CA ARG A 119 1.42 -10.46 9.37
C ARG A 119 1.38 -11.96 9.10
N GLY A 120 2.32 -12.44 8.27
CA GLY A 120 2.39 -13.85 7.88
C GLY A 120 1.30 -14.30 6.88
N ARG A 121 0.43 -13.39 6.42
CA ARG A 121 -0.58 -13.67 5.40
C ARG A 121 -0.17 -13.11 4.05
N ALA A 122 -0.62 -13.75 2.98
CA ALA A 122 -0.40 -13.28 1.61
C ALA A 122 -1.42 -12.19 1.23
N VAL A 123 -1.45 -11.09 1.97
CA VAL A 123 -2.38 -9.98 1.76
C VAL A 123 -1.62 -8.74 1.35
N LEU A 124 -1.94 -8.19 0.18
CA LEU A 124 -1.41 -6.91 -0.29
C LEU A 124 -2.07 -5.76 0.46
N THR A 125 -1.31 -4.92 1.14
CA THR A 125 -1.87 -3.78 1.87
C THR A 125 -1.56 -2.46 1.18
N ILE A 126 -2.59 -1.65 0.95
CA ILE A 126 -2.51 -0.33 0.32
C ILE A 126 -3.26 0.67 1.20
N THR A 127 -2.74 1.89 1.34
CA THR A 127 -3.41 2.96 2.07
C THR A 127 -3.29 4.29 1.34
N ASP A 128 -4.25 5.19 1.56
CA ASP A 128 -4.19 6.60 1.15
C ASP A 128 -4.22 7.56 2.36
N ASP A 129 -4.07 7.04 3.58
CA ASP A 129 -4.12 7.79 4.82
C ASP A 129 -2.83 7.65 5.66
N ASP A 130 -1.68 7.51 4.99
CA ASP A 130 -0.35 7.41 5.59
C ASP A 130 0.72 7.87 4.58
N ALA A 131 0.82 9.18 4.37
CA ALA A 131 1.75 9.74 3.39
C ALA A 131 3.22 9.42 3.69
N ALA A 132 3.58 9.25 4.96
CA ALA A 132 4.93 8.88 5.39
C ALA A 132 5.20 7.37 5.31
N CYS A 133 4.19 6.57 5.07
CA CYS A 133 4.24 5.10 4.98
C CYS A 133 4.83 4.42 6.22
N ILE A 134 4.49 4.93 7.41
CA ILE A 134 5.06 4.49 8.70
C ILE A 134 4.14 3.57 9.49
N TYR A 135 2.86 3.50 9.13
CA TYR A 135 1.88 2.70 9.89
C TYR A 135 1.80 1.24 9.46
N GLY A 136 2.67 0.80 8.54
CA GLY A 136 2.88 -0.62 8.24
C GLY A 136 2.13 -1.18 7.03
N ALA A 137 1.45 -0.36 6.23
CA ALA A 137 0.97 -0.78 4.92
C ALA A 137 2.17 -0.98 3.96
N MET A 138 2.03 -1.85 2.96
CA MET A 138 3.08 -2.10 1.96
C MET A 138 3.20 -0.95 0.96
N PHE A 139 2.07 -0.36 0.57
CA PHE A 139 2.00 0.75 -0.38
C PHE A 139 1.17 1.90 0.19
N CYS A 140 1.68 3.11 0.07
CA CYS A 140 1.04 4.31 0.60
C CYS A 140 0.88 5.33 -0.52
N LEU A 141 -0.37 5.57 -0.93
CA LEU A 141 -0.70 6.48 -2.01
C LEU A 141 -0.62 7.93 -1.54
N ASN A 142 0.02 8.77 -2.33
CA ASN A 142 0.21 10.19 -2.06
C ASN A 142 -0.25 11.03 -3.25
N SER A 143 -1.03 12.07 -2.98
CA SER A 143 -1.38 13.06 -4.00
C SER A 143 -0.76 14.40 -3.69
N ARG A 144 -0.22 15.07 -4.73
CA ARG A 144 0.24 16.45 -4.67
C ARG A 144 -0.27 17.18 -5.92
N ALA A 145 -1.03 18.26 -5.72
CA ALA A 145 -1.65 19.01 -6.82
C ALA A 145 -2.36 18.04 -7.80
N ALA A 146 -1.96 18.03 -9.05
CA ALA A 146 -2.50 17.18 -10.11
C ALA A 146 -1.68 15.91 -10.35
N SER A 147 -0.99 15.39 -9.34
CA SER A 147 -0.20 14.15 -9.46
C SER A 147 -0.54 13.14 -8.38
N LEU A 148 -0.46 11.86 -8.73
CA LEU A 148 -0.58 10.73 -7.83
C LEU A 148 0.74 9.95 -7.83
N SER A 149 1.21 9.61 -6.66
CA SER A 149 2.42 8.83 -6.43
C SER A 149 2.19 7.79 -5.33
N PHE A 150 3.17 6.93 -5.09
CA PHE A 150 3.14 6.04 -3.93
C PHE A 150 4.53 5.89 -3.31
N SER A 151 4.54 5.60 -2.02
CA SER A 151 5.71 5.15 -1.27
C SER A 151 5.59 3.65 -1.01
N VAL A 152 6.73 2.96 -0.91
CA VAL A 152 6.79 1.51 -0.64
C VAL A 152 7.46 1.26 0.70
N ASN A 153 6.81 0.47 1.54
CA ASN A 153 7.38 -0.03 2.79
C ASN A 153 7.97 -1.42 2.56
N LEU A 154 9.28 -1.48 2.28
CA LEU A 154 9.99 -2.73 1.99
C LEU A 154 10.00 -3.69 3.19
N ASP A 155 10.04 -3.16 4.41
CA ASP A 155 9.97 -3.93 5.63
C ASP A 155 8.62 -4.65 5.78
N ALA A 156 7.52 -3.96 5.47
CA ALA A 156 6.18 -4.58 5.46
C ALA A 156 6.08 -5.70 4.42
N ILE A 157 6.66 -5.51 3.23
CA ILE A 157 6.70 -6.55 2.18
C ILE A 157 7.54 -7.75 2.64
N GLY A 158 8.70 -7.51 3.25
CA GLY A 158 9.62 -8.56 3.68
C GLY A 158 9.07 -9.46 4.80
N ARG A 159 8.07 -9.01 5.55
CA ARG A 159 7.49 -9.75 6.69
C ARG A 159 6.45 -10.79 6.31
N GLY A 160 6.00 -10.83 5.06
CA GLY A 160 4.94 -11.72 4.61
C GLY A 160 5.37 -12.67 3.52
N PRO A 161 4.52 -13.66 3.17
CA PRO A 161 4.76 -14.58 2.07
C PRO A 161 4.49 -13.96 0.70
N LEU A 162 3.79 -12.82 0.63
CA LEU A 162 3.56 -12.09 -0.61
C LEU A 162 4.88 -11.58 -1.16
N ARG A 163 5.09 -11.73 -2.46
CA ARG A 163 6.25 -11.17 -3.16
C ARG A 163 5.80 -10.05 -4.09
N VAL A 164 6.61 -9.02 -4.22
CA VAL A 164 6.35 -7.89 -5.13
C VAL A 164 7.52 -7.76 -6.09
N ASP A 165 7.21 -7.75 -7.39
CA ASP A 165 8.21 -7.52 -8.43
C ASP A 165 8.72 -6.08 -8.34
N PRO A 166 10.05 -5.83 -8.26
CA PRO A 166 10.62 -4.49 -8.17
C PRO A 166 10.22 -3.56 -9.33
N ARG A 167 9.80 -4.11 -10.47
CA ARG A 167 9.28 -3.31 -11.60
C ARG A 167 8.03 -2.50 -11.25
N VAL A 168 7.37 -2.80 -10.14
CA VAL A 168 6.28 -1.97 -9.59
C VAL A 168 6.68 -0.50 -9.46
N LEU A 169 7.95 -0.22 -9.16
CA LEU A 169 8.49 1.14 -9.02
C LEU A 169 8.44 1.95 -10.32
N ARG A 170 8.21 1.30 -11.46
CA ARG A 170 8.07 1.95 -12.76
C ARG A 170 6.64 2.36 -13.09
N ILE A 171 5.67 2.01 -12.23
CA ILE A 171 4.28 2.44 -12.42
C ILE A 171 4.23 3.97 -12.29
N GLY A 172 3.82 4.64 -13.36
CA GLY A 172 3.71 6.11 -13.40
C GLY A 172 4.95 6.85 -13.90
N SER A 173 6.11 6.19 -14.09
CA SER A 173 7.28 6.82 -14.72
C SER A 173 7.27 6.76 -16.26
N GLY A 174 6.27 6.15 -16.86
CA GLY A 174 6.25 5.88 -18.29
C GLY A 174 4.88 5.95 -18.92
N GLN A 175 4.31 7.15 -19.05
CA GLN A 175 3.34 7.44 -20.13
C GLN A 175 3.32 8.95 -20.42
N GLY A 176 4.48 9.44 -20.80
CA GLY A 176 4.66 10.72 -21.48
C GLY A 176 5.68 10.48 -22.59
N GLY A 177 5.28 9.80 -23.68
CA GLY A 177 6.18 9.53 -24.79
C GLY A 177 5.49 8.74 -25.87
N THR A 178 4.97 9.38 -26.78
CA THR A 178 4.95 9.59 -28.24
C THR A 178 3.55 9.71 -28.74
#